data_75962b8a73ebdbbdc1c6abc6b8e810ef
#
_entry.id   75962b8a73ebdbbdc1c6abc6b8e810ef
#
_cell.length_a   1.000
_cell.length_b   1.000
_cell.length_c   1.000
_cell.angle_alpha   90.00
_cell.angle_beta   90.00
_cell.angle_gamma   90.00
#
_symmetry.space_group_name_H-M   'P 1'
#
loop_
_entity.id
_entity.type
_entity.pdbx_description
1 polymer ?
#
loop_
_entity_poly.entity_id
_entity_poly.type
_entity_poly.pdbx_seq_one_letter_code
_entity_poly.pdbx_strand_id
1 'polypeptide(L)'
;MKYYTGIDIGSTASKVVVLDSEKMVANFVIPTGWNSKDTARTIAEKLSAMGCPVDEEMKVIATGYGRISVEYADKVITEITCHGRGGYALVNEDCTIIDIGGQDTKVISVEKGVSTNFLMNDKCAAGTGKFLEIMANRLNVTLGEMYDLAAQGEPLAISSMCTVFAESEVISHIGSGERREDIAAGVVDSVVGRVAGLVSRHPVKGKVVLTGGLSECDYMIRRLSEKIGRPIHSDPMGRYAGALGAALIARDGKKVK
;
A
#
# COMPACT_ATOMS: atom_id res chain seq x y z
N MET A 1 12.25 -18.65 -21.66
CA MET A 1 12.84 -18.01 -20.43
C MET A 1 11.76 -18.07 -19.37
N LYS A 2 12.07 -18.59 -18.20
CA LYS A 2 11.04 -18.81 -17.17
C LYS A 2 10.81 -17.53 -16.37
N TYR A 3 9.56 -17.09 -16.33
CA TYR A 3 9.14 -15.90 -15.57
C TYR A 3 8.35 -16.27 -14.33
N TYR A 4 8.47 -15.43 -13.30
CA TYR A 4 7.78 -15.55 -12.02
C TYR A 4 7.08 -14.23 -11.74
N THR A 5 5.76 -14.25 -11.85
CA THR A 5 4.95 -13.02 -11.82
C THR A 5 4.10 -12.98 -10.56
N GLY A 6 4.18 -11.87 -9.87
CA GLY A 6 3.30 -11.52 -8.77
C GLY A 6 2.31 -10.44 -9.21
N ILE A 7 1.03 -10.70 -9.00
CA ILE A 7 -0.06 -9.78 -9.33
C ILE A 7 -0.81 -9.45 -8.05
N ASP A 8 -0.76 -8.19 -7.64
CA ASP A 8 -1.51 -7.67 -6.50
C ASP A 8 -2.65 -6.78 -7.02
N ILE A 9 -3.87 -7.33 -7.08
CA ILE A 9 -5.07 -6.55 -7.42
C ILE A 9 -5.63 -5.94 -6.14
N GLY A 10 -5.16 -4.73 -5.83
CA GLY A 10 -5.66 -3.94 -4.70
C GLY A 10 -7.01 -3.27 -5.02
N SER A 11 -7.60 -2.61 -4.03
CA SER A 11 -8.91 -1.93 -4.17
C SER A 11 -8.88 -0.70 -5.09
N THR A 12 -7.75 0.00 -5.17
CA THR A 12 -7.60 1.25 -5.94
C THR A 12 -6.64 1.08 -7.11
N ALA A 13 -5.53 0.37 -6.90
CA ALA A 13 -4.48 0.16 -7.89
C ALA A 13 -4.00 -1.29 -7.86
N SER A 14 -3.70 -1.81 -9.04
CA SER A 14 -3.12 -3.14 -9.24
C SER A 14 -1.64 -3.00 -9.59
N LYS A 15 -0.80 -3.80 -8.95
CA LYS A 15 0.65 -3.79 -9.11
C LYS A 15 1.09 -5.15 -9.63
N VAL A 16 2.06 -5.12 -10.51
CA VAL A 16 2.64 -6.33 -11.11
C VAL A 16 4.16 -6.26 -10.98
N VAL A 17 4.76 -7.38 -10.60
CA VAL A 17 6.20 -7.58 -10.60
C VAL A 17 6.50 -8.87 -11.35
N VAL A 18 7.45 -8.80 -12.28
CA VAL A 18 7.95 -9.95 -13.03
C VAL A 18 9.43 -10.16 -12.72
N LEU A 19 9.77 -11.34 -12.27
CA LEU A 19 11.13 -11.79 -12.03
C LEU A 19 11.52 -12.85 -13.06
N ASP A 20 12.80 -12.92 -13.41
CA ASP A 20 13.43 -14.12 -13.93
C ASP A 20 14.12 -14.89 -12.79
N SER A 21 15.05 -15.79 -13.12
CA SER A 21 15.81 -16.54 -12.12
C SER A 21 16.75 -15.65 -11.28
N GLU A 22 17.17 -14.49 -11.79
CA GLU A 22 18.22 -13.66 -11.23
C GLU A 22 17.72 -12.31 -10.71
N LYS A 23 16.87 -11.66 -11.49
CA LYS A 23 16.49 -10.25 -11.25
C LYS A 23 15.03 -9.95 -11.57
N MET A 24 14.63 -8.74 -11.24
CA MET A 24 13.38 -8.15 -11.71
C MET A 24 13.56 -7.70 -13.17
N VAL A 25 12.66 -8.13 -14.03
CA VAL A 25 12.65 -7.79 -15.46
C VAL A 25 11.59 -6.77 -15.83
N ALA A 26 10.50 -6.71 -15.05
CA ALA A 26 9.46 -5.70 -15.25
C ALA A 26 8.68 -5.44 -13.96
N ASN A 27 8.16 -4.23 -13.84
CA ASN A 27 7.11 -3.89 -12.89
C ASN A 27 6.22 -2.79 -13.47
N PHE A 28 4.97 -2.73 -13.07
CA PHE A 28 4.07 -1.64 -13.40
C PHE A 28 2.88 -1.57 -12.45
N VAL A 29 2.24 -0.39 -12.46
CA VAL A 29 0.98 -0.11 -11.76
C VAL A 29 -0.07 0.27 -12.79
N ILE A 30 -1.30 -0.17 -12.56
CA ILE A 30 -2.49 0.30 -13.28
C ILE A 30 -3.61 0.58 -12.27
N PRO A 31 -4.55 1.47 -12.58
CA PRO A 31 -5.78 1.59 -11.77
C PRO A 31 -6.53 0.25 -11.76
N THR A 32 -7.02 -0.14 -10.60
CA THR A 32 -7.97 -1.26 -10.50
C THR A 32 -9.34 -0.75 -10.90
N GLY A 33 -9.80 -0.87 -12.07
CA GLY A 33 -11.11 -0.39 -12.49
C GLY A 33 -12.26 -0.87 -11.56
N TRP A 34 -13.48 -0.74 -12.01
CA TRP A 34 -14.64 -1.19 -11.25
C TRP A 34 -14.78 -2.74 -11.24
N ASN A 35 -14.11 -3.44 -12.16
CA ASN A 35 -14.18 -4.87 -12.33
C ASN A 35 -12.78 -5.51 -12.35
N SER A 36 -12.48 -6.33 -11.33
CA SER A 36 -11.20 -7.00 -11.20
C SER A 36 -10.89 -8.02 -12.32
N LYS A 37 -11.89 -8.58 -12.98
CA LYS A 37 -11.68 -9.50 -14.11
C LYS A 37 -11.15 -8.74 -15.34
N ASP A 38 -11.71 -7.57 -15.63
CA ASP A 38 -11.24 -6.73 -16.73
C ASP A 38 -9.82 -6.22 -16.43
N THR A 39 -9.55 -5.85 -15.15
CA THR A 39 -8.20 -5.50 -14.70
C THR A 39 -7.21 -6.64 -14.93
N ALA A 40 -7.58 -7.88 -14.60
CA ALA A 40 -6.73 -9.05 -14.81
C ALA A 40 -6.44 -9.27 -16.31
N ARG A 41 -7.43 -9.08 -17.18
CA ARG A 41 -7.25 -9.15 -18.64
C ARG A 41 -6.28 -8.07 -19.14
N THR A 42 -6.47 -6.82 -18.74
CA THR A 42 -5.57 -5.71 -19.07
C THR A 42 -4.13 -5.97 -18.60
N ILE A 43 -3.95 -6.60 -17.44
CA ILE A 43 -2.62 -7.01 -16.94
C ILE A 43 -2.00 -8.04 -17.89
N ALA A 44 -2.74 -9.08 -18.32
CA ALA A 44 -2.23 -10.10 -19.23
C ALA A 44 -1.83 -9.50 -20.61
N GLU A 45 -2.66 -8.61 -21.16
CA GLU A 45 -2.37 -7.88 -22.40
C GLU A 45 -1.08 -7.05 -22.26
N LYS A 46 -0.94 -6.31 -21.15
CA LYS A 46 0.24 -5.49 -20.91
C LYS A 46 1.50 -6.33 -20.71
N LEU A 47 1.42 -7.46 -20.00
CA LEU A 47 2.52 -8.42 -19.88
C LEU A 47 2.97 -8.93 -21.26
N SER A 48 2.03 -9.31 -22.13
CA SER A 48 2.34 -9.73 -23.50
C SER A 48 3.02 -8.63 -24.31
N ALA A 49 2.53 -7.39 -24.22
CA ALA A 49 3.13 -6.24 -24.90
C ALA A 49 4.56 -5.93 -24.42
N MET A 50 4.89 -6.30 -23.17
CA MET A 50 6.23 -6.14 -22.59
C MET A 50 7.16 -7.33 -22.87
N GLY A 51 6.73 -8.32 -23.68
CA GLY A 51 7.53 -9.52 -23.99
C GLY A 51 7.54 -10.57 -22.88
N CYS A 52 6.61 -10.49 -21.93
CA CYS A 52 6.42 -11.45 -20.84
C CYS A 52 5.01 -12.08 -20.94
N PRO A 53 4.71 -12.86 -22.01
CA PRO A 53 3.38 -13.41 -22.20
C PRO A 53 3.00 -14.38 -21.09
N VAL A 54 1.71 -14.42 -20.77
CA VAL A 54 1.15 -15.42 -19.86
C VAL A 54 1.02 -16.75 -20.60
N ASP A 55 2.00 -17.61 -20.43
CA ASP A 55 2.08 -18.93 -21.06
C ASP A 55 2.60 -20.00 -20.05
N GLU A 56 2.88 -21.21 -20.52
CA GLU A 56 3.34 -22.32 -19.68
C GLU A 56 4.70 -22.08 -19.00
N GLU A 57 5.52 -21.17 -19.53
CA GLU A 57 6.82 -20.80 -18.96
C GLU A 57 6.69 -19.76 -17.82
N MET A 58 5.54 -19.10 -17.70
CA MET A 58 5.28 -18.13 -16.63
C MET A 58 4.61 -18.80 -15.44
N LYS A 59 5.12 -18.51 -14.24
CA LYS A 59 4.46 -18.87 -12.96
C LYS A 59 3.83 -17.63 -12.35
N VAL A 60 2.51 -17.65 -12.18
CA VAL A 60 1.73 -16.52 -11.71
C VAL A 60 1.17 -16.78 -10.32
N ILE A 61 1.45 -15.89 -9.37
CA ILE A 61 0.77 -15.84 -8.08
C ILE A 61 -0.01 -14.55 -7.97
N ALA A 62 -1.30 -14.68 -7.68
CA ALA A 62 -2.20 -13.56 -7.46
C ALA A 62 -2.44 -13.31 -5.96
N THR A 63 -2.49 -12.03 -5.59
CA THR A 63 -2.78 -11.55 -4.25
C THR A 63 -3.63 -10.27 -4.31
N GLY A 64 -3.92 -9.68 -3.15
CA GLY A 64 -4.76 -8.49 -3.04
C GLY A 64 -6.25 -8.80 -2.99
N TYR A 65 -7.05 -7.75 -2.98
CA TYR A 65 -8.51 -7.83 -2.87
C TYR A 65 -9.15 -8.59 -4.04
N GLY A 66 -8.70 -8.28 -5.27
CA GLY A 66 -9.21 -8.89 -6.51
C GLY A 66 -8.52 -10.18 -6.94
N ARG A 67 -7.69 -10.80 -6.10
CA ARG A 67 -6.85 -11.97 -6.45
C ARG A 67 -7.59 -13.14 -7.09
N ILE A 68 -8.84 -13.39 -6.68
CA ILE A 68 -9.66 -14.48 -7.23
C ILE A 68 -10.10 -14.27 -8.67
N SER A 69 -9.98 -13.04 -9.18
CA SER A 69 -10.34 -12.69 -10.55
C SER A 69 -9.21 -12.93 -11.57
N VAL A 70 -8.01 -13.31 -11.09
CA VAL A 70 -6.88 -13.65 -11.96
C VAL A 70 -6.96 -15.14 -12.33
N GLU A 71 -7.79 -15.46 -13.32
CA GLU A 71 -8.12 -16.84 -13.69
C GLU A 71 -6.90 -17.63 -14.22
N TYR A 72 -5.87 -16.94 -14.71
CA TYR A 72 -4.61 -17.51 -15.19
C TYR A 72 -3.53 -17.64 -14.09
N ALA A 73 -3.86 -17.34 -12.83
CA ALA A 73 -2.91 -17.53 -11.72
C ALA A 73 -2.75 -19.02 -11.37
N ASP A 74 -1.51 -19.49 -11.23
CA ASP A 74 -1.21 -20.84 -10.74
C ASP A 74 -1.66 -21.02 -9.28
N LYS A 75 -1.56 -19.93 -8.48
CA LYS A 75 -1.98 -19.91 -7.08
C LYS A 75 -2.49 -18.54 -6.66
N VAL A 76 -3.40 -18.57 -5.69
CA VAL A 76 -3.89 -17.39 -4.99
C VAL A 76 -3.38 -17.45 -3.56
N ILE A 77 -2.70 -16.38 -3.13
CA ILE A 77 -2.10 -16.27 -1.80
C ILE A 77 -2.61 -15.01 -1.11
N THR A 78 -2.72 -15.07 0.23
CA THR A 78 -3.21 -13.93 1.01
C THR A 78 -2.26 -12.75 0.93
N GLU A 79 -2.83 -11.56 0.96
CA GLU A 79 -2.09 -10.31 0.93
C GLU A 79 -1.09 -10.19 2.07
N ILE A 80 -1.48 -10.59 3.28
CA ILE A 80 -0.60 -10.60 4.47
C ILE A 80 0.67 -11.42 4.22
N THR A 81 0.53 -12.60 3.63
CA THR A 81 1.67 -13.49 3.32
C THR A 81 2.59 -12.85 2.28
N CYS A 82 2.00 -12.30 1.21
CA CYS A 82 2.78 -11.67 0.14
C CYS A 82 3.48 -10.40 0.63
N HIS A 83 2.79 -9.52 1.38
CA HIS A 83 3.42 -8.33 1.97
C HIS A 83 4.55 -8.70 2.93
N GLY A 84 4.38 -9.73 3.76
CA GLY A 84 5.44 -10.22 4.64
C GLY A 84 6.69 -10.66 3.88
N ARG A 85 6.52 -11.43 2.81
CA ARG A 85 7.63 -11.90 1.97
C ARG A 85 8.29 -10.75 1.22
N GLY A 86 7.50 -9.82 0.66
CA GLY A 86 8.00 -8.65 -0.06
C GLY A 86 8.68 -7.65 0.86
N GLY A 87 8.06 -7.29 1.97
CA GLY A 87 8.65 -6.36 2.94
C GLY A 87 9.97 -6.87 3.52
N TYR A 88 10.07 -8.17 3.82
CA TYR A 88 11.35 -8.78 4.21
C TYR A 88 12.40 -8.63 3.11
N ALA A 89 12.03 -8.83 1.85
CA ALA A 89 12.97 -8.71 0.73
C ALA A 89 13.50 -7.28 0.55
N LEU A 90 12.71 -6.26 0.92
CA LEU A 90 13.13 -4.85 0.84
C LEU A 90 14.20 -4.49 1.87
N VAL A 91 14.22 -5.13 3.04
CA VAL A 91 15.14 -4.77 4.13
C VAL A 91 16.10 -5.88 4.51
N ASN A 92 15.84 -7.11 4.07
CA ASN A 92 16.61 -8.32 4.34
C ASN A 92 16.87 -8.61 5.83
N GLU A 93 15.92 -8.23 6.68
CA GLU A 93 15.96 -8.46 8.12
C GLU A 93 14.53 -8.54 8.69
N ASP A 94 14.38 -9.04 9.91
CA ASP A 94 13.10 -9.08 10.60
C ASP A 94 12.55 -7.66 10.77
N CYS A 95 11.26 -7.48 10.48
CA CYS A 95 10.68 -6.15 10.42
C CYS A 95 9.21 -6.13 10.85
N THR A 96 8.73 -4.92 11.09
CA THR A 96 7.30 -4.62 11.21
C THR A 96 6.90 -3.77 10.00
N ILE A 97 5.98 -4.28 9.20
CA ILE A 97 5.46 -3.57 8.04
C ILE A 97 4.25 -2.75 8.46
N ILE A 98 4.22 -1.49 8.06
CA ILE A 98 3.03 -0.65 8.06
C ILE A 98 2.59 -0.53 6.61
N ASP A 99 1.50 -1.19 6.23
CA ASP A 99 0.95 -1.12 4.89
C ASP A 99 -0.27 -0.22 4.87
N ILE A 100 -0.20 0.89 4.14
CA ILE A 100 -1.33 1.80 3.98
C ILE A 100 -1.91 1.62 2.58
N GLY A 101 -2.97 0.83 2.53
CA GLY A 101 -3.71 0.53 1.31
C GLY A 101 -4.73 1.60 0.95
N GLY A 102 -5.45 1.36 -0.17
CA GLY A 102 -6.54 2.23 -0.60
C GLY A 102 -7.72 2.21 0.36
N GLN A 103 -8.12 1.05 0.88
CA GLN A 103 -9.30 0.91 1.74
C GLN A 103 -9.01 0.30 3.11
N ASP A 104 -7.80 -0.13 3.35
CA ASP A 104 -7.39 -0.74 4.60
C ASP A 104 -5.97 -0.30 5.00
N THR A 105 -5.62 -0.56 6.25
CA THR A 105 -4.28 -0.34 6.78
C THR A 105 -3.90 -1.51 7.65
N LYS A 106 -2.70 -2.03 7.47
CA LYS A 106 -2.21 -3.23 8.14
C LYS A 106 -0.89 -2.94 8.86
N VAL A 107 -0.71 -3.58 10.01
CA VAL A 107 0.58 -3.70 10.69
C VAL A 107 0.91 -5.19 10.76
N ILE A 108 2.06 -5.58 10.20
CA ILE A 108 2.43 -6.99 10.02
C ILE A 108 3.80 -7.22 10.63
N SER A 109 3.92 -8.14 11.58
CA SER A 109 5.22 -8.62 12.08
C SER A 109 5.77 -9.69 11.14
N VAL A 110 7.03 -9.56 10.78
CA VAL A 110 7.71 -10.48 9.86
C VAL A 110 9.00 -10.98 10.48
N GLU A 111 9.14 -12.30 10.57
CA GLU A 111 10.33 -12.98 11.06
C GLU A 111 10.81 -13.97 9.98
N LYS A 112 12.04 -13.80 9.53
CA LYS A 112 12.66 -14.63 8.47
C LYS A 112 11.82 -14.72 7.18
N GLY A 113 11.16 -13.62 6.84
CA GLY A 113 10.31 -13.52 5.65
C GLY A 113 8.94 -14.18 5.77
N VAL A 114 8.52 -14.56 6.97
CA VAL A 114 7.21 -15.13 7.28
C VAL A 114 6.42 -14.16 8.15
N SER A 115 5.17 -13.89 7.78
CA SER A 115 4.27 -13.09 8.62
C SER A 115 3.86 -13.90 9.84
N THR A 116 4.20 -13.42 11.04
CA THR A 116 3.95 -14.12 12.31
C THR A 116 2.76 -13.57 13.08
N ASN A 117 2.43 -12.30 12.88
CA ASN A 117 1.28 -11.64 13.50
C ASN A 117 0.85 -10.45 12.64
N PHE A 118 -0.41 -10.07 12.71
CA PHE A 118 -0.89 -8.85 12.04
C PHE A 118 -2.10 -8.25 12.76
N LEU A 119 -2.26 -6.94 12.57
CA LEU A 119 -3.44 -6.18 12.95
C LEU A 119 -3.89 -5.34 11.76
N MET A 120 -5.18 -5.24 11.53
CA MET A 120 -5.73 -4.57 10.35
C MET A 120 -6.91 -3.67 10.72
N ASN A 121 -7.00 -2.54 10.05
CA ASN A 121 -8.19 -1.72 9.94
C ASN A 121 -8.75 -1.86 8.53
N ASP A 122 -9.83 -2.61 8.37
CA ASP A 122 -10.50 -2.91 7.10
C ASP A 122 -11.97 -2.47 7.07
N LYS A 123 -12.44 -1.82 8.16
CA LYS A 123 -13.85 -1.46 8.32
C LYS A 123 -14.11 0.04 8.25
N CYS A 124 -13.04 0.84 8.25
CA CYS A 124 -13.16 2.29 8.26
C CYS A 124 -12.14 2.92 7.31
N ALA A 125 -12.58 3.73 6.36
CA ALA A 125 -11.73 4.43 5.42
C ALA A 125 -10.77 5.43 6.11
N ALA A 126 -11.14 5.91 7.29
CA ALA A 126 -10.29 6.79 8.07
C ALA A 126 -8.96 6.10 8.43
N GLY A 127 -7.84 6.71 8.09
CA GLY A 127 -6.50 6.12 8.23
C GLY A 127 -6.05 5.31 7.00
N THR A 128 -6.70 5.50 5.85
CA THR A 128 -6.37 4.83 4.59
C THR A 128 -6.18 5.82 3.45
N GLY A 129 -5.67 5.36 2.30
CA GLY A 129 -5.54 6.18 1.10
C GLY A 129 -6.86 6.78 0.62
N LYS A 130 -7.98 6.07 0.80
CA LYS A 130 -9.31 6.56 0.40
C LYS A 130 -9.74 7.81 1.16
N PHE A 131 -9.42 7.90 2.43
CA PHE A 131 -9.66 9.12 3.21
C PHE A 131 -8.91 10.31 2.61
N LEU A 132 -7.61 10.12 2.31
CA LEU A 132 -6.80 11.18 1.70
C LEU A 132 -7.31 11.59 0.33
N GLU A 133 -7.73 10.65 -0.52
CA GLU A 133 -8.34 10.94 -1.82
C GLU A 133 -9.60 11.81 -1.70
N ILE A 134 -10.50 11.47 -0.76
CA ILE A 134 -11.72 12.24 -0.53
C ILE A 134 -11.37 13.68 -0.10
N MET A 135 -10.43 13.83 0.82
CA MET A 135 -10.05 15.16 1.32
C MET A 135 -9.27 15.98 0.28
N ALA A 136 -8.41 15.36 -0.52
CA ALA A 136 -7.74 16.01 -1.64
C ALA A 136 -8.76 16.56 -2.66
N ASN A 137 -9.78 15.77 -2.99
CA ASN A 137 -10.86 16.22 -3.85
C ASN A 137 -11.63 17.41 -3.26
N ARG A 138 -11.85 17.45 -1.93
CA ARG A 138 -12.49 18.60 -1.26
C ARG A 138 -11.64 19.86 -1.29
N LEU A 139 -10.33 19.69 -1.20
CA LEU A 139 -9.36 20.77 -1.37
C LEU A 139 -9.14 21.14 -2.85
N ASN A 140 -9.75 20.43 -3.79
CA ASN A 140 -9.55 20.58 -5.25
C ASN A 140 -8.08 20.52 -5.63
N VAL A 141 -7.40 19.45 -5.18
CA VAL A 141 -5.98 19.15 -5.45
C VAL A 141 -5.80 17.65 -5.72
N THR A 142 -4.69 17.29 -6.33
CA THR A 142 -4.19 15.92 -6.36
C THR A 142 -3.63 15.50 -4.99
N LEU A 143 -3.43 14.21 -4.77
CA LEU A 143 -2.76 13.71 -3.54
C LEU A 143 -1.34 14.28 -3.39
N GLY A 144 -0.58 14.38 -4.48
CA GLY A 144 0.76 14.96 -4.46
C GLY A 144 0.75 16.41 -4.00
N GLU A 145 -0.08 17.25 -4.64
CA GLU A 145 -0.27 18.65 -4.25
C GLU A 145 -0.75 18.81 -2.80
N MET A 146 -1.59 17.89 -2.32
CA MET A 146 -2.03 17.91 -0.91
C MET A 146 -0.85 17.67 0.04
N TYR A 147 0.09 16.78 -0.28
CA TYR A 147 1.29 16.57 0.53
C TYR A 147 2.24 17.75 0.49
N ASP A 148 2.38 18.40 -0.67
CA ASP A 148 3.19 19.62 -0.81
C ASP A 148 2.61 20.77 0.01
N LEU A 149 1.29 20.93 0.02
CA LEU A 149 0.59 21.87 0.89
C LEU A 149 0.79 21.52 2.37
N ALA A 150 0.55 20.27 2.74
CA ALA A 150 0.70 19.81 4.12
C ALA A 150 2.11 20.02 4.68
N ALA A 151 3.14 19.91 3.84
CA ALA A 151 4.52 20.17 4.23
C ALA A 151 4.80 21.64 4.58
N GLN A 152 3.95 22.57 4.14
CA GLN A 152 4.06 24.01 4.34
C GLN A 152 3.10 24.56 5.40
N GLY A 153 2.18 23.70 5.93
CA GLY A 153 1.15 24.07 6.88
C GLY A 153 1.43 23.67 8.30
N GLU A 154 0.72 24.33 9.22
CA GLU A 154 0.60 23.91 10.62
C GLU A 154 -0.69 23.09 10.78
N PRO A 155 -0.66 21.85 11.33
CA PRO A 155 -1.82 20.99 11.32
C PRO A 155 -3.00 21.55 12.10
N LEU A 156 -4.12 21.83 11.44
CA LEU A 156 -5.40 22.06 12.10
C LEU A 156 -5.96 20.74 12.67
N ALA A 157 -6.59 20.82 13.82
CA ALA A 157 -7.19 19.65 14.43
C ALA A 157 -8.39 19.15 13.60
N ILE A 158 -8.28 17.96 13.02
CA ILE A 158 -9.39 17.23 12.43
C ILE A 158 -9.80 16.15 13.44
N SER A 159 -10.84 16.44 14.22
CA SER A 159 -11.22 15.64 15.38
C SER A 159 -12.10 14.45 15.03
N SER A 160 -12.86 14.54 13.94
CA SER A 160 -13.85 13.54 13.58
C SER A 160 -13.24 12.21 13.19
N MET A 161 -13.75 11.15 13.82
CA MET A 161 -13.29 9.77 13.57
C MET A 161 -13.87 9.18 12.26
N CYS A 162 -15.03 9.63 11.86
CA CYS A 162 -15.71 9.17 10.66
C CYS A 162 -15.36 10.08 9.49
N THR A 163 -15.05 9.49 8.33
CA THR A 163 -14.71 10.21 7.10
C THR A 163 -15.77 11.23 6.70
N VAL A 164 -17.06 10.92 6.87
CA VAL A 164 -18.17 11.83 6.52
C VAL A 164 -18.16 13.07 7.41
N PHE A 165 -17.94 12.91 8.70
CA PHE A 165 -17.87 14.06 9.62
C PHE A 165 -16.57 14.84 9.47
N ALA A 166 -15.45 14.16 9.24
CA ALA A 166 -14.17 14.82 8.94
C ALA A 166 -14.26 15.66 7.65
N GLU A 167 -14.98 15.17 6.64
CA GLU A 167 -15.25 15.93 5.41
C GLU A 167 -16.05 17.22 5.70
N SER A 168 -17.09 17.14 6.55
CA SER A 168 -17.85 18.31 6.98
C SER A 168 -17.00 19.30 7.77
N GLU A 169 -16.10 18.80 8.61
CA GLU A 169 -15.15 19.61 9.38
C GLU A 169 -14.16 20.36 8.45
N VAL A 170 -13.61 19.67 7.44
CA VAL A 170 -12.76 20.28 6.40
C VAL A 170 -13.51 21.37 5.64
N ILE A 171 -14.78 21.13 5.24
CA ILE A 171 -15.63 22.12 4.57
C ILE A 171 -15.83 23.36 5.47
N SER A 172 -16.02 23.15 6.78
CA SER A 172 -16.16 24.24 7.74
C SER A 172 -14.90 25.09 7.84
N HIS A 173 -13.73 24.46 7.88
CA HIS A 173 -12.43 25.17 7.87
C HIS A 173 -12.24 25.99 6.59
N ILE A 174 -12.61 25.43 5.42
CA ILE A 174 -12.58 26.16 4.14
C ILE A 174 -13.52 27.38 4.20
N GLY A 175 -14.75 27.20 4.73
CA GLY A 175 -15.73 28.26 4.87
C GLY A 175 -15.32 29.37 5.86
N SER A 176 -14.51 29.04 6.86
CA SER A 176 -13.94 29.98 7.82
C SER A 176 -12.71 30.72 7.29
N GLY A 177 -12.24 30.39 6.08
CA GLY A 177 -11.08 31.06 5.46
C GLY A 177 -9.71 30.61 6.01
N GLU A 178 -9.66 29.42 6.63
CA GLU A 178 -8.40 28.82 7.09
C GLU A 178 -7.47 28.57 5.90
N ARG A 179 -6.17 28.59 6.15
CA ARG A 179 -5.16 28.36 5.12
C ARG A 179 -5.26 26.93 4.59
N ARG A 180 -5.19 26.79 3.28
CA ARG A 180 -5.26 25.49 2.59
C ARG A 180 -4.17 24.53 3.03
N GLU A 181 -2.98 25.06 3.28
CA GLU A 181 -1.81 24.35 3.79
C GLU A 181 -2.08 23.74 5.17
N ASP A 182 -2.70 24.51 6.06
CA ASP A 182 -2.99 24.09 7.44
C ASP A 182 -4.09 23.03 7.48
N ILE A 183 -5.11 23.16 6.61
CA ILE A 183 -6.14 22.14 6.45
C ILE A 183 -5.51 20.85 5.90
N ALA A 184 -4.66 20.94 4.86
CA ALA A 184 -3.98 19.79 4.28
C ALA A 184 -3.08 19.08 5.32
N ALA A 185 -2.33 19.84 6.11
CA ALA A 185 -1.51 19.31 7.20
C ALA A 185 -2.37 18.60 8.25
N GLY A 186 -3.53 19.16 8.64
CA GLY A 186 -4.47 18.54 9.56
C GLY A 186 -5.07 17.23 9.04
N VAL A 187 -5.42 17.18 7.76
CA VAL A 187 -5.91 15.97 7.08
C VAL A 187 -4.86 14.85 7.14
N VAL A 188 -3.62 15.14 6.78
CA VAL A 188 -2.54 14.13 6.83
C VAL A 188 -2.24 13.71 8.26
N ASP A 189 -2.18 14.65 9.21
CA ASP A 189 -1.91 14.35 10.63
C ASP A 189 -3.01 13.48 11.26
N SER A 190 -4.25 13.64 10.84
CA SER A 190 -5.36 12.78 11.25
C SER A 190 -5.15 11.32 10.82
N VAL A 191 -4.64 11.07 9.60
CA VAL A 191 -4.28 9.72 9.13
C VAL A 191 -3.08 9.18 9.91
N VAL A 192 -2.04 9.99 10.10
CA VAL A 192 -0.86 9.64 10.89
C VAL A 192 -1.26 9.21 12.30
N GLY A 193 -2.15 9.96 12.97
CA GLY A 193 -2.64 9.63 14.29
C GLY A 193 -3.34 8.28 14.36
N ARG A 194 -4.14 7.93 13.34
CA ARG A 194 -4.86 6.64 13.26
C ARG A 194 -3.92 5.47 13.00
N VAL A 195 -2.99 5.64 12.08
CA VAL A 195 -1.97 4.62 11.79
C VAL A 195 -1.10 4.38 13.02
N ALA A 196 -0.64 5.44 13.69
CA ALA A 196 0.12 5.32 14.94
C ALA A 196 -0.70 4.63 16.04
N GLY A 197 -2.01 4.93 16.16
CA GLY A 197 -2.91 4.24 17.07
C GLY A 197 -3.13 2.75 16.72
N LEU A 198 -3.04 2.37 15.45
CA LEU A 198 -3.04 0.96 15.05
C LEU A 198 -1.72 0.30 15.44
N VAL A 199 -0.58 0.93 15.16
CA VAL A 199 0.76 0.46 15.50
C VAL A 199 0.93 0.27 17.01
N SER A 200 0.43 1.19 17.85
CA SER A 200 0.55 1.09 19.32
C SER A 200 -0.12 -0.15 19.92
N ARG A 201 -1.06 -0.76 19.20
CA ARG A 201 -1.75 -2.00 19.61
C ARG A 201 -1.08 -3.27 19.09
N HIS A 202 0.04 -3.13 18.39
CA HIS A 202 0.77 -4.24 17.78
C HIS A 202 2.22 -4.25 18.27
N PRO A 203 2.81 -5.41 18.59
CA PRO A 203 4.23 -5.47 18.96
C PRO A 203 5.12 -5.05 17.79
N VAL A 204 5.84 -3.94 17.95
CA VAL A 204 6.79 -3.46 16.95
C VAL A 204 8.17 -4.08 17.19
N LYS A 205 8.62 -4.92 16.29
CA LYS A 205 9.93 -5.60 16.33
C LYS A 205 10.75 -5.26 15.08
N GLY A 206 12.06 -5.24 15.22
CA GLY A 206 12.98 -5.01 14.11
C GLY A 206 12.80 -3.63 13.46
N LYS A 207 13.13 -3.56 12.17
CA LYS A 207 12.98 -2.35 11.36
C LYS A 207 11.50 -2.08 11.06
N VAL A 208 11.09 -0.81 11.08
CA VAL A 208 9.75 -0.42 10.66
C VAL A 208 9.78 -0.03 9.19
N VAL A 209 8.94 -0.67 8.38
CA VAL A 209 8.92 -0.49 6.91
C VAL A 209 7.55 0.01 6.50
N LEU A 210 7.49 1.11 5.74
CA LEU A 210 6.26 1.59 5.13
C LEU A 210 6.08 0.98 3.75
N THR A 211 4.91 0.41 3.49
CA THR A 211 4.51 -0.13 2.18
C THR A 211 3.15 0.44 1.76
N GLY A 212 2.72 0.09 0.55
CA GLY A 212 1.47 0.59 -0.01
C GLY A 212 1.65 1.88 -0.82
N GLY A 213 0.54 2.50 -1.20
CA GLY A 213 0.54 3.66 -2.10
C GLY A 213 1.18 4.92 -1.54
N LEU A 214 1.38 4.99 -0.22
CA LEU A 214 1.94 6.14 0.49
C LEU A 214 3.42 5.97 0.85
N SER A 215 4.05 4.87 0.45
CA SER A 215 5.45 4.56 0.80
C SER A 215 6.48 5.53 0.21
N GLU A 216 6.11 6.32 -0.78
CA GLU A 216 6.98 7.32 -1.43
C GLU A 216 6.73 8.75 -0.93
N CYS A 217 5.83 8.96 0.05
CA CYS A 217 5.51 10.28 0.57
C CYS A 217 6.40 10.65 1.76
N ASP A 218 7.44 11.44 1.54
CA ASP A 218 8.40 11.89 2.56
C ASP A 218 7.72 12.59 3.75
N TYR A 219 6.71 13.41 3.49
CA TYR A 219 5.95 14.07 4.54
C TYR A 219 5.27 13.06 5.46
N MET A 220 4.58 12.05 4.88
CA MET A 220 3.94 10.98 5.64
C MET A 220 4.96 10.15 6.45
N ILE A 221 6.10 9.78 5.83
CA ILE A 221 7.17 9.02 6.47
C ILE A 221 7.70 9.77 7.70
N ARG A 222 8.00 11.05 7.54
CA ARG A 222 8.49 11.91 8.63
C ARG A 222 7.47 11.99 9.76
N ARG A 223 6.22 12.34 9.47
CA ARG A 223 5.16 12.50 10.48
C ARG A 223 4.86 11.19 11.23
N LEU A 224 4.83 10.06 10.50
CA LEU A 224 4.67 8.74 11.13
C LEU A 224 5.87 8.39 12.02
N SER A 225 7.12 8.67 11.57
CA SER A 225 8.32 8.42 12.36
C SER A 225 8.30 9.21 13.68
N GLU A 226 7.92 10.48 13.62
CA GLU A 226 7.77 11.35 14.80
C GLU A 226 6.70 10.80 15.75
N LYS A 227 5.53 10.44 15.23
CA LYS A 227 4.39 9.99 16.03
C LYS A 227 4.60 8.62 16.67
N ILE A 228 5.27 7.71 15.97
CA ILE A 228 5.56 6.36 16.46
C ILE A 228 6.82 6.34 17.36
N GLY A 229 7.67 7.37 17.25
CA GLY A 229 8.94 7.48 18.00
C GLY A 229 10.01 6.51 17.50
N ARG A 230 9.91 6.07 16.23
CA ARG A 230 10.87 5.18 15.57
C ARG A 230 11.10 5.59 14.11
N PRO A 231 12.31 5.45 13.58
CA PRO A 231 12.58 5.68 12.17
C PRO A 231 11.77 4.69 11.32
N ILE A 232 11.11 5.20 10.30
CA ILE A 232 10.40 4.40 9.30
C ILE A 232 11.26 4.33 8.05
N HIS A 233 11.55 3.12 7.63
CA HIS A 233 12.22 2.84 6.36
C HIS A 233 11.21 2.84 5.22
N SER A 234 11.58 3.48 4.12
CA SER A 234 10.84 3.43 2.88
C SER A 234 11.76 2.99 1.75
N ASP A 235 11.18 2.33 0.78
CA ASP A 235 11.87 1.86 -0.42
C ASP A 235 10.99 2.18 -1.64
N PRO A 236 11.57 2.61 -2.79
CA PRO A 236 10.81 2.85 -4.02
C PRO A 236 9.97 1.64 -4.47
N MET A 237 10.36 0.43 -4.07
CA MET A 237 9.59 -0.79 -4.29
C MET A 237 8.52 -1.05 -3.23
N GLY A 238 8.38 -0.21 -2.21
CA GLY A 238 7.43 -0.37 -1.12
C GLY A 238 5.97 -0.48 -1.59
N ARG A 239 5.59 0.28 -2.61
CA ARG A 239 4.26 0.18 -3.23
C ARG A 239 4.00 -1.17 -3.93
N TYR A 240 5.05 -1.89 -4.30
CA TYR A 240 5.00 -3.19 -4.95
C TYR A 240 5.19 -4.36 -3.99
N ALA A 241 5.30 -4.14 -2.69
CA ALA A 241 5.66 -5.18 -1.70
C ALA A 241 4.78 -6.43 -1.81
N GLY A 242 3.46 -6.27 -1.98
CA GLY A 242 2.54 -7.40 -2.20
C GLY A 242 2.85 -8.19 -3.48
N ALA A 243 3.00 -7.50 -4.61
CA ALA A 243 3.33 -8.11 -5.90
C ALA A 243 4.75 -8.72 -5.90
N LEU A 244 5.74 -8.03 -5.30
CA LEU A 244 7.11 -8.54 -5.15
C LEU A 244 7.13 -9.82 -4.33
N GLY A 245 6.43 -9.85 -3.20
CA GLY A 245 6.33 -11.05 -2.37
C GLY A 245 5.66 -12.20 -3.11
N ALA A 246 4.61 -11.96 -3.86
CA ALA A 246 3.95 -12.96 -4.70
C ALA A 246 4.92 -13.51 -5.78
N ALA A 247 5.65 -12.65 -6.48
CA ALA A 247 6.65 -13.06 -7.48
C ALA A 247 7.80 -13.89 -6.86
N LEU A 248 8.29 -13.49 -5.69
CA LEU A 248 9.31 -14.24 -4.95
C LEU A 248 8.81 -15.63 -4.52
N ILE A 249 7.56 -15.75 -4.06
CA ILE A 249 6.96 -17.03 -3.72
C ILE A 249 6.80 -17.91 -4.97
N ALA A 250 6.43 -17.32 -6.12
CA ALA A 250 6.37 -18.02 -7.39
C ALA A 250 7.73 -18.60 -7.79
N ARG A 251 8.79 -17.81 -7.63
CA ARG A 251 10.18 -18.21 -7.94
C ARG A 251 10.71 -19.28 -7.01
N ASP A 252 10.55 -19.07 -5.71
CA ASP A 252 11.13 -19.95 -4.69
C ASP A 252 10.43 -21.32 -4.61
N GLY A 253 9.24 -21.47 -5.19
CA GLY A 253 8.47 -22.73 -5.21
C GLY A 253 8.07 -23.27 -3.84
N LYS A 254 8.28 -22.50 -2.76
CA LYS A 254 8.04 -22.93 -1.39
C LYS A 254 6.53 -23.13 -1.14
N LYS A 255 6.18 -24.28 -0.57
CA LYS A 255 4.87 -24.46 0.06
C LYS A 255 4.79 -23.44 1.20
N VAL A 256 4.01 -22.39 1.01
CA VAL A 256 3.59 -21.53 2.11
C VAL A 256 2.72 -22.41 3.01
N LYS A 257 3.21 -22.72 4.22
CA LYS A 257 2.45 -23.45 5.24
C LYS A 257 1.42 -22.55 5.87
#